data_25a1eb86a979137825a57a1f64dd6e4a
#
_entry.id   25a1eb86a979137825a57a1f64dd6e4a
#
_cell.length_a   1.000
_cell.length_b   1.000
_cell.length_c   1.000
_cell.angle_alpha   90.00
_cell.angle_beta   90.00
_cell.angle_gamma   90.00
#
_symmetry.space_group_name_H-M   'P 1'
#
loop_
_entity.id
_entity.type
_entity.pdbx_description
1 polymer ?
#
loop_
_entity_poly.entity_id
_entity_poly.type
_entity_poly.pdbx_seq_one_letter_code
_entity_poly.pdbx_strand_id
1 'polypeptide(L)'
;MKRSTKIISIVLLFFFIIAAVIIARTMIGNHFKKKFSKRPPPGIIVKVVEQKMFQNTIETFGTAVPAQIKSFNIEKYEILEPIKYNTKVKAGDVIAKLKNRNITTPFDGIIGKRDFSNDIDVSKSSIILNLEDTSVLFVDVDIPETFAPYVNKGQNVEIKFSGNALKKYTGEVESTASRIDTNKRSLPVRIKLDNPNNELLSGSLLEISINYNERNSLSILDTSLIMEGDNVYVYKVDKENTIRKIPVEIGLRKKGIVEIKYGLENGDTVVAEGLKKTRPNGKIKPIKYGTKQKV
;
A
#
# COMPACT_ATOMS: atom_id res chain seq x y z
N MET A 1 -67.07 35.11 63.12
CA MET A 1 -66.92 34.28 61.90
C MET A 1 -67.31 32.84 62.25
N LYS A 2 -68.31 32.30 61.54
CA LYS A 2 -68.80 30.93 61.77
C LYS A 2 -67.72 29.89 61.53
N ARG A 3 -67.65 28.83 62.33
CA ARG A 3 -66.62 27.73 62.21
C ARG A 3 -66.50 27.15 60.79
N SER A 4 -67.60 27.12 60.05
CA SER A 4 -67.65 26.63 58.64
C SER A 4 -66.88 27.53 57.65
N THR A 5 -66.84 28.87 57.84
CA THR A 5 -66.10 29.77 56.96
C THR A 5 -64.58 29.63 57.12
N LYS A 6 -64.10 29.30 58.32
CA LYS A 6 -62.67 29.01 58.55
C LYS A 6 -62.21 27.69 57.86
N ILE A 7 -63.06 26.66 57.91
CA ILE A 7 -62.75 25.37 57.25
C ILE A 7 -62.69 25.52 55.72
N ILE A 8 -63.66 26.25 55.14
CA ILE A 8 -63.73 26.53 53.71
C ILE A 8 -62.46 27.30 53.26
N SER A 9 -62.02 28.30 54.02
CA SER A 9 -60.82 29.07 53.71
C SER A 9 -59.57 28.23 53.77
N ILE A 10 -59.44 27.27 54.70
CA ILE A 10 -58.33 26.38 54.82
C ILE A 10 -58.26 25.40 53.61
N VAL A 11 -59.42 24.86 53.21
CA VAL A 11 -59.53 23.96 52.05
C VAL A 11 -59.17 24.70 50.74
N LEU A 12 -59.65 25.92 50.55
CA LEU A 12 -59.31 26.75 49.40
C LEU A 12 -57.83 27.11 49.37
N LEU A 13 -57.23 27.42 50.52
CA LEU A 13 -55.76 27.66 50.61
C LEU A 13 -55.00 26.45 50.26
N PHE A 14 -55.42 25.25 50.72
CA PHE A 14 -54.77 23.99 50.37
C PHE A 14 -54.83 23.71 48.87
N PHE A 15 -55.94 23.85 48.20
CA PHE A 15 -56.10 23.74 46.76
C PHE A 15 -55.22 24.77 45.98
N PHE A 16 -55.22 26.03 46.53
CA PHE A 16 -54.34 27.04 45.93
C PHE A 16 -52.84 26.71 45.98
N ILE A 17 -52.38 26.15 47.11
CA ILE A 17 -50.99 25.69 47.26
C ILE A 17 -50.72 24.56 46.31
N ILE A 18 -51.63 23.58 46.17
CA ILE A 18 -51.45 22.47 45.20
C ILE A 18 -51.36 23.00 43.76
N ALA A 19 -52.28 23.90 43.39
CA ALA A 19 -52.26 24.51 42.05
C ALA A 19 -50.95 25.29 41.80
N ALA A 20 -50.53 26.09 42.79
CA ALA A 20 -49.25 26.81 42.69
C ALA A 20 -48.01 25.86 42.50
N VAL A 21 -48.01 24.74 43.24
CA VAL A 21 -46.90 23.70 43.07
C VAL A 21 -46.94 23.06 41.69
N ILE A 22 -48.13 22.71 41.18
CA ILE A 22 -48.31 22.15 39.84
C ILE A 22 -47.85 23.15 38.77
N ILE A 23 -48.25 24.41 38.87
CA ILE A 23 -47.84 25.47 37.95
C ILE A 23 -46.34 25.71 38.02
N ALA A 24 -45.77 25.79 39.21
CA ALA A 24 -44.32 25.93 39.39
C ALA A 24 -43.55 24.75 38.78
N ARG A 25 -44.00 23.51 39.01
CA ARG A 25 -43.39 22.29 38.44
C ARG A 25 -43.46 22.26 36.91
N THR A 26 -44.59 22.66 36.32
CA THR A 26 -44.76 22.73 34.87
C THR A 26 -43.90 23.84 34.25
N MET A 27 -43.84 25.02 34.88
CA MET A 27 -42.98 26.13 34.43
C MET A 27 -41.49 25.77 34.52
N ILE A 28 -41.04 25.19 35.62
CA ILE A 28 -39.69 24.71 35.81
C ILE A 28 -39.37 23.62 34.77
N GLY A 29 -40.25 22.63 34.61
CA GLY A 29 -40.11 21.58 33.62
C GLY A 29 -40.00 22.10 32.18
N ASN A 30 -40.83 23.07 31.82
CA ASN A 30 -40.78 23.69 30.49
C ASN A 30 -39.55 24.58 30.30
N HIS A 31 -39.09 25.27 31.34
CA HIS A 31 -37.85 26.06 31.31
C HIS A 31 -36.61 25.14 31.11
N PHE A 32 -36.54 24.05 31.86
CA PHE A 32 -35.48 23.06 31.68
C PHE A 32 -35.54 22.38 30.31
N LYS A 33 -36.74 22.01 29.83
CA LYS A 33 -36.88 21.46 28.45
C LYS A 33 -36.40 22.47 27.40
N LYS A 34 -36.74 23.77 27.50
CA LYS A 34 -36.24 24.79 26.55
C LYS A 34 -34.72 25.00 26.62
N LYS A 35 -34.13 24.99 27.82
CA LYS A 35 -32.72 25.29 28.03
C LYS A 35 -31.80 24.12 27.72
N PHE A 36 -32.23 22.87 27.91
CA PHE A 36 -31.41 21.66 27.76
C PHE A 36 -31.79 20.77 26.56
N SER A 37 -32.94 21.03 25.89
CA SER A 37 -33.33 20.25 24.70
C SER A 37 -32.57 20.60 23.43
N LYS A 38 -31.82 21.71 23.39
CA LYS A 38 -31.02 22.16 22.23
C LYS A 38 -29.55 22.13 22.56
N ARG A 39 -28.98 20.92 22.79
CA ARG A 39 -27.55 20.79 22.69
C ARG A 39 -27.16 21.11 21.25
N PRO A 40 -26.19 22.00 20.98
CA PRO A 40 -25.77 22.26 19.63
C PRO A 40 -25.30 20.93 18.99
N PRO A 41 -25.56 20.72 17.71
CA PRO A 41 -25.12 19.51 17.03
C PRO A 41 -23.62 19.36 17.18
N PRO A 42 -23.11 18.15 17.46
CA PRO A 42 -21.66 17.89 17.63
C PRO A 42 -20.90 18.23 16.35
N GLY A 43 -19.73 18.85 16.50
CA GLY A 43 -18.79 19.03 15.40
C GLY A 43 -18.19 17.67 15.01
N ILE A 44 -18.37 17.27 13.78
CA ILE A 44 -17.93 15.97 13.25
C ILE A 44 -17.10 16.19 11.99
N ILE A 45 -15.96 15.53 11.92
CA ILE A 45 -15.07 15.62 10.75
C ILE A 45 -15.67 14.79 9.63
N VAL A 46 -15.87 15.43 8.48
CA VAL A 46 -16.44 14.83 7.28
C VAL A 46 -15.48 14.95 6.10
N LYS A 47 -15.55 14.01 5.18
CA LYS A 47 -14.79 14.02 3.93
C LYS A 47 -15.69 13.71 2.76
N VAL A 48 -15.42 14.36 1.64
CA VAL A 48 -16.10 14.09 0.37
C VAL A 48 -15.53 12.81 -0.22
N VAL A 49 -16.41 11.99 -0.77
CA VAL A 49 -16.07 10.78 -1.51
C VAL A 49 -15.51 11.19 -2.87
N GLU A 50 -14.29 10.78 -3.16
CA GLU A 50 -13.59 11.11 -4.39
C GLU A 50 -13.09 9.83 -5.06
N GLN A 51 -12.94 9.86 -6.38
CA GLN A 51 -12.30 8.79 -7.11
C GLN A 51 -10.79 8.81 -6.87
N LYS A 52 -10.21 7.62 -6.67
CA LYS A 52 -8.77 7.40 -6.61
C LYS A 52 -8.41 6.16 -7.40
N MET A 53 -7.16 6.14 -7.86
CA MET A 53 -6.61 4.95 -8.51
C MET A 53 -6.31 3.88 -7.47
N PHE A 54 -6.89 2.70 -7.68
CA PHE A 54 -6.61 1.46 -6.95
C PHE A 54 -5.98 0.46 -7.87
N GLN A 55 -5.04 -0.28 -7.36
CA GLN A 55 -4.35 -1.35 -8.07
C GLN A 55 -4.00 -2.48 -7.13
N ASN A 56 -4.09 -3.69 -7.61
CA ASN A 56 -3.58 -4.87 -6.93
C ASN A 56 -2.08 -4.96 -7.16
N THR A 57 -1.35 -5.59 -6.25
CA THR A 57 0.10 -5.75 -6.35
C THR A 57 0.46 -7.20 -6.08
N ILE A 58 1.26 -7.79 -6.95
CA ILE A 58 1.92 -9.06 -6.73
C ILE A 58 3.31 -8.73 -6.20
N GLU A 59 3.66 -9.27 -5.04
CA GLU A 59 4.98 -9.10 -4.44
C GLU A 59 5.72 -10.44 -4.49
N THR A 60 6.95 -10.42 -4.98
CA THR A 60 7.82 -11.60 -5.11
C THR A 60 9.27 -11.18 -5.00
N PHE A 61 10.17 -12.15 -5.01
CA PHE A 61 11.62 -11.93 -4.97
C PHE A 61 12.29 -12.65 -6.13
N GLY A 62 13.39 -12.09 -6.59
CA GLY A 62 14.22 -12.71 -7.61
C GLY A 62 15.68 -12.34 -7.46
N THR A 63 16.54 -13.10 -8.11
CA THR A 63 17.97 -12.82 -8.13
C THR A 63 18.36 -12.16 -9.43
N ALA A 64 19.12 -11.08 -9.35
CA ALA A 64 19.65 -10.39 -10.52
C ALA A 64 20.71 -11.24 -11.22
N VAL A 65 20.56 -11.44 -12.52
CA VAL A 65 21.55 -12.10 -13.37
C VAL A 65 21.99 -11.15 -14.48
N PRO A 66 23.25 -11.20 -14.94
CA PRO A 66 23.74 -10.30 -15.97
C PRO A 66 23.13 -10.65 -17.33
N ALA A 67 23.08 -9.65 -18.24
CA ALA A 67 22.57 -9.87 -19.60
C ALA A 67 23.38 -10.90 -20.36
N GLN A 68 24.69 -10.86 -20.18
CA GLN A 68 25.61 -11.81 -20.76
C GLN A 68 26.69 -12.17 -19.75
N ILE A 69 27.13 -13.45 -19.79
CA ILE A 69 28.26 -13.93 -19.01
C ILE A 69 29.11 -14.83 -19.87
N LYS A 70 30.42 -14.63 -19.82
CA LYS A 70 31.41 -15.49 -20.43
C LYS A 70 32.45 -15.88 -19.41
N SER A 71 32.63 -17.18 -19.19
CA SER A 71 33.66 -17.71 -18.32
C SER A 71 34.84 -18.22 -19.10
N PHE A 72 36.05 -17.93 -18.64
CA PHE A 72 37.28 -18.39 -19.17
C PHE A 72 38.01 -19.20 -18.11
N ASN A 73 38.38 -20.44 -18.41
CA ASN A 73 39.22 -21.26 -17.55
C ASN A 73 40.67 -21.05 -17.93
N ILE A 74 41.52 -20.63 -16.99
CA ILE A 74 42.92 -20.26 -17.21
C ILE A 74 43.79 -21.01 -16.21
N GLU A 75 44.77 -21.72 -16.71
CA GLU A 75 45.77 -22.35 -15.86
C GLU A 75 46.74 -21.28 -15.31
N LYS A 76 46.99 -21.29 -14.01
CA LYS A 76 47.83 -20.27 -13.34
C LYS A 76 49.23 -20.18 -13.92
N TYR A 77 49.82 -21.32 -14.37
CA TYR A 77 51.16 -21.34 -14.94
C TYR A 77 51.27 -20.71 -16.35
N GLU A 78 50.12 -20.52 -17.03
CA GLU A 78 50.07 -19.86 -18.34
C GLU A 78 50.10 -18.34 -18.23
N ILE A 79 49.76 -17.76 -17.07
CA ILE A 79 49.59 -16.32 -16.87
C ILE A 79 50.94 -15.63 -16.90
N LEU A 80 51.13 -14.70 -17.84
CA LEU A 80 52.33 -13.88 -17.95
C LEU A 80 52.29 -12.61 -17.11
N GLU A 81 51.10 -11.98 -16.98
CA GLU A 81 50.92 -10.74 -16.26
C GLU A 81 49.72 -10.86 -15.31
N PRO A 82 49.72 -10.19 -14.14
CA PRO A 82 48.62 -10.20 -13.22
C PRO A 82 47.34 -9.73 -13.89
N ILE A 83 46.20 -10.46 -13.69
CA ILE A 83 44.91 -10.12 -14.22
C ILE A 83 44.30 -9.03 -13.34
N LYS A 84 43.77 -7.96 -13.97
CA LYS A 84 43.06 -6.88 -13.28
C LYS A 84 41.59 -7.24 -13.14
N TYR A 85 41.14 -7.49 -11.91
CA TYR A 85 39.71 -7.76 -11.59
C TYR A 85 38.92 -6.45 -11.32
N ASN A 86 37.63 -6.56 -11.38
CA ASN A 86 36.68 -5.44 -11.16
C ASN A 86 36.94 -4.25 -12.08
N THR A 87 37.40 -4.52 -13.29
CA THR A 87 37.74 -3.52 -14.31
C THR A 87 36.71 -3.56 -15.42
N LYS A 88 36.21 -2.37 -15.83
CA LYS A 88 35.37 -2.23 -17.02
C LYS A 88 36.25 -2.38 -18.26
N VAL A 89 35.80 -3.19 -19.21
CA VAL A 89 36.49 -3.49 -20.48
C VAL A 89 35.53 -3.39 -21.65
N LYS A 90 36.06 -3.12 -22.82
CA LYS A 90 35.33 -3.08 -24.09
C LYS A 90 35.55 -4.35 -24.89
N ALA A 91 34.64 -4.62 -25.81
CA ALA A 91 34.81 -5.70 -26.77
C ALA A 91 36.16 -5.55 -27.52
N GLY A 92 36.93 -6.65 -27.59
CA GLY A 92 38.27 -6.69 -28.20
C GLY A 92 39.44 -6.40 -27.25
N ASP A 93 39.19 -5.92 -26.03
CA ASP A 93 40.27 -5.70 -25.05
C ASP A 93 40.94 -7.01 -24.64
N VAL A 94 42.23 -6.96 -24.42
CA VAL A 94 43.00 -8.10 -23.88
C VAL A 94 42.88 -8.10 -22.37
N ILE A 95 42.25 -9.13 -21.80
CA ILE A 95 41.98 -9.26 -20.36
C ILE A 95 42.98 -10.19 -19.64
N ALA A 96 43.62 -11.08 -20.38
CA ALA A 96 44.69 -11.91 -19.85
C ALA A 96 45.71 -12.21 -20.97
N LYS A 97 47.00 -12.05 -20.64
CA LYS A 97 48.11 -12.46 -21.50
C LYS A 97 48.66 -13.79 -21.00
N LEU A 98 48.55 -14.79 -21.83
CA LEU A 98 49.02 -16.14 -21.56
C LEU A 98 50.22 -16.47 -22.40
N LYS A 99 50.99 -17.49 -22.01
CA LYS A 99 52.21 -17.92 -22.71
C LYS A 99 52.02 -18.18 -24.20
N ASN A 100 50.88 -18.79 -24.55
CA ASN A 100 50.63 -19.25 -25.92
C ASN A 100 49.47 -18.51 -26.60
N ARG A 101 48.72 -17.64 -25.87
CA ARG A 101 47.57 -16.93 -26.40
C ARG A 101 47.19 -15.73 -25.52
N ASN A 102 46.48 -14.79 -26.11
CA ASN A 102 45.79 -13.75 -25.35
C ASN A 102 44.32 -14.09 -25.25
N ILE A 103 43.70 -13.73 -24.12
CA ILE A 103 42.25 -13.78 -23.96
C ILE A 103 41.70 -12.39 -24.21
N THR A 104 40.78 -12.26 -25.16
CA THR A 104 40.11 -11.03 -25.52
C THR A 104 38.63 -11.08 -25.15
N THR A 105 38.04 -9.94 -24.86
CA THR A 105 36.62 -9.81 -24.52
C THR A 105 35.76 -9.88 -25.77
N PRO A 106 34.71 -10.70 -25.81
CA PRO A 106 33.74 -10.72 -26.92
C PRO A 106 32.70 -9.60 -26.87
N PHE A 107 32.51 -8.98 -25.70
CA PHE A 107 31.54 -7.89 -25.46
C PHE A 107 32.03 -6.96 -24.35
N ASP A 108 31.38 -5.80 -24.21
CA ASP A 108 31.66 -4.85 -23.14
C ASP A 108 31.17 -5.39 -21.78
N GLY A 109 31.96 -5.23 -20.72
CA GLY A 109 31.55 -5.75 -19.42
C GLY A 109 32.52 -5.46 -18.30
N ILE A 110 32.34 -6.19 -17.20
CA ILE A 110 33.21 -6.14 -16.02
C ILE A 110 33.90 -7.50 -15.85
N ILE A 111 35.18 -7.45 -15.57
CA ILE A 111 35.95 -8.65 -15.27
C ILE A 111 35.76 -9.00 -13.80
N GLY A 112 35.21 -10.19 -13.53
CA GLY A 112 35.11 -10.78 -12.21
C GLY A 112 36.00 -12.01 -12.05
N LYS A 113 36.45 -12.26 -10.84
CA LYS A 113 37.10 -13.53 -10.48
C LYS A 113 36.09 -14.40 -9.74
N ARG A 114 35.84 -15.60 -10.20
CA ARG A 114 35.05 -16.59 -9.48
C ARG A 114 35.94 -17.27 -8.45
N ASP A 115 36.04 -16.66 -7.25
CA ASP A 115 36.94 -17.19 -6.18
C ASP A 115 36.30 -18.28 -5.32
N PHE A 116 35.09 -18.70 -5.63
CA PHE A 116 34.28 -19.39 -4.66
C PHE A 116 33.98 -20.83 -5.01
N SER A 117 34.92 -21.48 -5.58
CA SER A 117 34.72 -22.90 -5.72
C SER A 117 35.22 -23.61 -4.47
N ASN A 118 34.28 -23.91 -3.60
CA ASN A 118 34.24 -25.18 -2.94
C ASN A 118 33.89 -26.31 -3.94
N ASP A 119 33.84 -26.02 -5.24
CA ASP A 119 33.70 -27.00 -6.31
C ASP A 119 34.99 -27.80 -6.35
N ILE A 120 34.84 -29.03 -5.95
CA ILE A 120 35.89 -30.06 -5.84
C ILE A 120 36.67 -30.24 -7.16
N ASP A 121 36.11 -29.78 -8.28
CA ASP A 121 36.67 -29.97 -9.64
C ASP A 121 37.52 -28.80 -10.16
N VAL A 122 37.61 -27.67 -9.46
CA VAL A 122 38.56 -26.63 -9.85
C VAL A 122 39.90 -26.92 -9.22
N SER A 123 40.81 -27.41 -9.99
CA SER A 123 42.14 -27.69 -9.52
C SER A 123 42.78 -26.41 -8.95
N LYS A 124 43.56 -26.55 -7.86
CA LYS A 124 44.31 -25.41 -7.28
C LYS A 124 45.23 -24.71 -8.28
N SER A 125 45.40 -25.28 -9.47
CA SER A 125 46.23 -24.78 -10.57
C SER A 125 45.50 -23.87 -11.55
N SER A 126 44.17 -23.81 -11.56
CA SER A 126 43.40 -23.00 -12.50
C SER A 126 42.60 -21.87 -11.81
N ILE A 127 42.23 -20.87 -12.58
CA ILE A 127 41.29 -19.81 -12.19
C ILE A 127 40.17 -19.71 -13.20
N ILE A 128 38.97 -19.35 -12.74
CA ILE A 128 37.88 -19.00 -13.62
C ILE A 128 37.73 -17.47 -13.62
N LEU A 129 37.88 -16.90 -14.81
CA LEU A 129 37.70 -15.49 -15.07
C LEU A 129 36.33 -15.30 -15.71
N ASN A 130 35.48 -14.52 -15.11
CA ASN A 130 34.16 -14.14 -15.67
C ASN A 130 34.21 -12.75 -16.29
N LEU A 131 33.65 -12.63 -17.47
CA LEU A 131 33.26 -11.36 -18.07
C LEU A 131 31.74 -11.28 -17.99
N GLU A 132 31.22 -10.24 -17.38
CA GLU A 132 29.78 -10.04 -17.16
C GLU A 132 29.33 -8.69 -17.71
N ASP A 133 28.30 -8.70 -18.56
CA ASP A 133 27.61 -7.48 -18.95
C ASP A 133 26.48 -7.23 -17.90
N THR A 134 26.74 -6.30 -17.01
CA THR A 134 25.82 -5.88 -15.94
C THR A 134 25.13 -4.56 -16.24
N SER A 135 25.26 -4.01 -17.45
CA SER A 135 24.56 -2.79 -17.89
C SER A 135 23.05 -2.97 -17.94
N VAL A 136 22.63 -4.20 -18.22
CA VAL A 136 21.26 -4.69 -18.09
C VAL A 136 21.29 -5.94 -17.21
N LEU A 137 20.36 -5.99 -16.28
CA LEU A 137 20.15 -7.17 -15.43
C LEU A 137 18.80 -7.80 -15.77
N PHE A 138 18.75 -9.11 -15.74
CA PHE A 138 17.50 -9.86 -15.73
C PHE A 138 17.21 -10.36 -14.33
N VAL A 139 15.92 -10.43 -14.00
CA VAL A 139 15.46 -10.99 -12.74
C VAL A 139 14.43 -12.06 -13.07
N ASP A 140 14.75 -13.30 -12.80
CA ASP A 140 13.84 -14.41 -12.99
C ASP A 140 13.03 -14.60 -11.70
N VAL A 141 11.70 -14.60 -11.82
CA VAL A 141 10.77 -14.73 -10.71
C VAL A 141 9.72 -15.78 -11.01
N ASP A 142 9.23 -16.42 -9.97
CA ASP A 142 8.13 -17.38 -10.03
C ASP A 142 6.85 -16.69 -9.55
N ILE A 143 5.88 -16.55 -10.43
CA ILE A 143 4.57 -15.95 -10.12
C ILE A 143 3.57 -17.06 -9.85
N PRO A 144 2.86 -17.10 -8.70
CA PRO A 144 1.85 -18.11 -8.43
C PRO A 144 0.81 -18.21 -9.56
N GLU A 145 0.41 -19.44 -9.91
CA GLU A 145 -0.53 -19.75 -11.02
C GLU A 145 -1.78 -18.89 -11.01
N THR A 146 -2.30 -18.56 -9.83
CA THR A 146 -3.50 -17.72 -9.64
C THR A 146 -3.36 -16.31 -10.19
N PHE A 147 -2.13 -15.82 -10.30
CA PHE A 147 -1.83 -14.47 -10.83
C PHE A 147 -1.34 -14.49 -12.27
N ALA A 148 -1.14 -15.67 -12.86
CA ALA A 148 -0.64 -15.79 -14.23
C ALA A 148 -1.45 -14.97 -15.28
N PRO A 149 -2.80 -14.89 -15.21
CA PRO A 149 -3.59 -14.09 -16.16
C PRO A 149 -3.35 -12.59 -16.10
N TYR A 150 -2.72 -12.09 -15.04
CA TYR A 150 -2.51 -10.66 -14.80
C TYR A 150 -1.09 -10.17 -15.11
N VAL A 151 -0.18 -11.07 -15.53
CA VAL A 151 1.21 -10.72 -15.84
C VAL A 151 1.44 -10.84 -17.33
N ASN A 152 1.80 -9.73 -17.96
CA ASN A 152 1.99 -9.65 -19.39
C ASN A 152 3.32 -9.01 -19.75
N LYS A 153 3.88 -9.37 -20.91
CA LYS A 153 5.06 -8.71 -21.47
C LYS A 153 4.82 -7.20 -21.62
N GLY A 154 5.84 -6.39 -21.32
CA GLY A 154 5.79 -4.93 -21.38
C GLY A 154 5.21 -4.26 -20.13
N GLN A 155 4.82 -5.03 -19.12
CA GLN A 155 4.27 -4.49 -17.89
C GLN A 155 5.37 -3.89 -17.01
N ASN A 156 5.15 -2.66 -16.52
CA ASN A 156 6.08 -2.00 -15.62
C ASN A 156 6.13 -2.68 -14.24
N VAL A 157 7.33 -2.76 -13.70
CA VAL A 157 7.63 -3.42 -12.43
C VAL A 157 8.41 -2.47 -11.53
N GLU A 158 7.96 -2.31 -10.29
CA GLU A 158 8.73 -1.61 -9.25
C GLU A 158 9.68 -2.62 -8.59
N ILE A 159 10.96 -2.23 -8.48
CA ILE A 159 12.02 -3.08 -7.95
C ILE A 159 12.72 -2.37 -6.80
N LYS A 160 12.95 -3.08 -5.70
CA LYS A 160 13.71 -2.60 -4.57
C LYS A 160 14.87 -3.53 -4.27
N PHE A 161 15.97 -2.97 -3.86
CA PHE A 161 17.14 -3.69 -3.39
C PHE A 161 17.28 -3.54 -1.87
N SER A 162 17.35 -4.66 -1.16
CA SER A 162 17.44 -4.66 0.31
C SER A 162 18.67 -3.90 0.84
N GLY A 163 19.76 -3.88 0.08
CA GLY A 163 20.97 -3.14 0.42
C GLY A 163 20.83 -1.61 0.29
N ASN A 164 19.78 -1.12 -0.39
CA ASN A 164 19.45 0.29 -0.49
C ASN A 164 17.93 0.48 -0.57
N ALA A 165 17.26 0.32 0.58
CA ALA A 165 15.80 0.36 0.67
C ALA A 165 15.16 1.71 0.29
N LEU A 166 15.95 2.79 0.26
CA LEU A 166 15.44 4.13 -0.10
C LEU A 166 15.37 4.32 -1.62
N LYS A 167 16.16 3.54 -2.39
CA LYS A 167 16.20 3.67 -3.84
C LYS A 167 15.25 2.68 -4.49
N LYS A 168 14.41 3.19 -5.38
CA LYS A 168 13.51 2.41 -6.21
C LYS A 168 14.08 2.35 -7.62
N TYR A 169 14.00 1.18 -8.20
CA TYR A 169 14.32 0.92 -9.59
C TYR A 169 13.05 0.54 -10.33
N THR A 170 13.02 0.74 -11.61
CA THR A 170 11.93 0.32 -12.49
C THR A 170 12.45 -0.67 -13.50
N GLY A 171 11.70 -1.72 -13.71
CA GLY A 171 11.96 -2.72 -14.74
C GLY A 171 10.69 -2.97 -15.57
N GLU A 172 10.79 -3.88 -16.49
CA GLU A 172 9.71 -4.29 -17.38
C GLU A 172 9.68 -5.81 -17.49
N VAL A 173 8.50 -6.39 -17.58
CA VAL A 173 8.34 -7.80 -17.88
C VAL A 173 8.81 -8.06 -19.31
N GLU A 174 10.00 -8.66 -19.44
CA GLU A 174 10.60 -9.00 -20.74
C GLU A 174 9.88 -10.17 -21.40
N SER A 175 9.62 -11.22 -20.63
CA SER A 175 8.94 -12.40 -21.12
C SER A 175 8.29 -13.20 -20.00
N THR A 176 7.25 -13.95 -20.36
CA THR A 176 6.62 -14.96 -19.53
C THR A 176 6.81 -16.34 -20.17
N ALA A 177 6.92 -17.38 -19.36
CA ALA A 177 6.95 -18.73 -19.87
C ALA A 177 5.63 -19.07 -20.57
N SER A 178 5.66 -19.95 -21.56
CA SER A 178 4.46 -20.40 -22.29
C SER A 178 3.61 -21.42 -21.54
N ARG A 179 4.08 -21.88 -20.38
CA ARG A 179 3.42 -22.90 -19.55
C ARG A 179 3.76 -22.72 -18.08
N ILE A 180 2.83 -23.17 -17.24
CA ILE A 180 3.01 -23.23 -15.79
C ILE A 180 4.00 -24.35 -15.43
N ASP A 181 4.88 -24.07 -14.49
CA ASP A 181 5.67 -25.09 -13.82
C ASP A 181 4.77 -25.86 -12.85
N THR A 182 4.48 -27.10 -13.17
CA THR A 182 3.54 -27.95 -12.40
C THR A 182 4.07 -28.35 -11.04
N ASN A 183 5.40 -28.37 -10.85
CA ASN A 183 6.01 -28.70 -9.58
C ASN A 183 5.92 -27.53 -8.59
N LYS A 184 6.17 -26.31 -9.08
CA LYS A 184 6.12 -25.08 -8.28
C LYS A 184 4.74 -24.44 -8.27
N ARG A 185 3.81 -24.83 -9.15
CA ARG A 185 2.53 -24.15 -9.38
C ARG A 185 2.72 -22.67 -9.64
N SER A 186 3.67 -22.33 -10.49
CA SER A 186 4.04 -20.94 -10.81
C SER A 186 4.26 -20.73 -12.29
N LEU A 187 4.10 -19.49 -12.73
CA LEU A 187 4.50 -18.99 -14.04
C LEU A 187 5.90 -18.38 -13.91
N PRO A 188 6.93 -18.95 -14.55
CA PRO A 188 8.23 -18.29 -14.65
C PRO A 188 8.13 -17.01 -15.49
N VAL A 189 8.66 -15.91 -14.94
CA VAL A 189 8.64 -14.58 -15.57
C VAL A 189 10.03 -13.99 -15.51
N ARG A 190 10.50 -13.44 -16.62
CA ARG A 190 11.74 -12.68 -16.70
C ARG A 190 11.48 -11.20 -16.76
N ILE A 191 12.11 -10.47 -15.87
CA ILE A 191 12.04 -9.01 -15.77
C ILE A 191 13.38 -8.44 -16.23
N LYS A 192 13.32 -7.41 -17.07
CA LYS A 192 14.48 -6.65 -17.52
C LYS A 192 14.61 -5.40 -16.66
N LEU A 193 15.83 -5.09 -16.23
CA LEU A 193 16.18 -3.94 -15.43
C LEU A 193 17.43 -3.27 -16.02
N ASP A 194 17.32 -2.01 -16.42
CA ASP A 194 18.47 -1.22 -16.86
C ASP A 194 19.32 -0.80 -15.67
N ASN A 195 20.63 -1.02 -15.76
CA ASN A 195 21.61 -0.77 -14.70
C ASN A 195 22.87 -0.03 -15.26
N PRO A 196 22.68 1.16 -15.89
CA PRO A 196 23.74 1.82 -16.64
C PRO A 196 24.93 2.25 -15.76
N ASN A 197 24.69 2.50 -14.49
CA ASN A 197 25.73 2.89 -13.54
C ASN A 197 26.38 1.69 -12.82
N ASN A 198 25.92 0.46 -13.09
CA ASN A 198 26.31 -0.76 -12.38
C ASN A 198 26.16 -0.66 -10.85
N GLU A 199 25.07 -0.02 -10.39
CA GLU A 199 24.78 0.16 -8.96
C GLU A 199 24.29 -1.16 -8.31
N LEU A 200 23.61 -1.98 -9.10
CA LEU A 200 23.18 -3.31 -8.69
C LEU A 200 24.19 -4.33 -9.16
N LEU A 201 24.56 -5.21 -8.27
CA LEU A 201 25.48 -6.31 -8.58
C LEU A 201 24.70 -7.54 -9.04
N SER A 202 25.30 -8.27 -9.98
CA SER A 202 24.87 -9.63 -10.30
C SER A 202 24.82 -10.47 -9.01
N GLY A 203 23.80 -11.31 -8.85
CA GLY A 203 23.56 -12.07 -7.63
C GLY A 203 22.77 -11.33 -6.53
N SER A 204 22.46 -10.04 -6.71
CA SER A 204 21.62 -9.31 -5.74
C SER A 204 20.21 -9.88 -5.65
N LEU A 205 19.70 -10.03 -4.42
CA LEU A 205 18.29 -10.34 -4.16
C LEU A 205 17.47 -9.07 -4.29
N LEU A 206 16.46 -9.09 -5.15
CA LEU A 206 15.58 -7.97 -5.46
C LEU A 206 14.15 -8.29 -5.07
N GLU A 207 13.49 -7.33 -4.45
CA GLU A 207 12.06 -7.35 -4.17
C GLU A 207 11.31 -6.76 -5.37
N ILE A 208 10.35 -7.49 -5.89
CA ILE A 208 9.64 -7.20 -7.13
C ILE A 208 8.18 -6.95 -6.82
N SER A 209 7.65 -5.83 -7.28
CA SER A 209 6.23 -5.47 -7.16
C SER A 209 5.63 -5.24 -8.54
N ILE A 210 4.72 -6.10 -8.95
CA ILE A 210 3.99 -6.02 -10.21
C ILE A 210 2.58 -5.53 -9.94
N ASN A 211 2.23 -4.37 -10.46
CA ASN A 211 0.88 -3.82 -10.30
C ASN A 211 -0.02 -4.31 -11.41
N TYR A 212 -1.25 -4.69 -11.06
CA TYR A 212 -2.25 -5.14 -12.01
C TYR A 212 -3.66 -4.69 -11.64
N ASN A 213 -4.60 -4.82 -12.57
CA ASN A 213 -6.01 -4.47 -12.37
C ASN A 213 -6.18 -3.04 -11.84
N GLU A 214 -5.51 -2.09 -12.53
CA GLU A 214 -5.60 -0.67 -12.22
C GLU A 214 -7.00 -0.16 -12.58
N ARG A 215 -7.61 0.57 -11.64
CA ARG A 215 -8.96 1.09 -11.79
C ARG A 215 -9.17 2.36 -10.96
N ASN A 216 -10.02 3.25 -11.47
CA ASN A 216 -10.50 4.39 -10.71
C ASN A 216 -11.77 3.97 -9.97
N SER A 217 -11.73 4.02 -8.65
CA SER A 217 -12.86 3.65 -7.78
C SER A 217 -13.07 4.70 -6.70
N LEU A 218 -14.27 4.74 -6.14
CA LEU A 218 -14.58 5.62 -5.02
C LEU A 218 -13.72 5.28 -3.81
N SER A 219 -13.28 6.30 -3.09
CA SER A 219 -12.43 6.14 -1.91
C SER A 219 -12.95 6.90 -0.72
N ILE A 220 -12.85 6.28 0.44
CA ILE A 220 -13.08 6.90 1.74
C ILE A 220 -11.91 6.63 2.67
N LEU A 221 -11.88 7.31 3.81
CA LEU A 221 -10.92 6.97 4.86
C LEU A 221 -11.35 5.69 5.57
N ASP A 222 -10.38 4.91 5.98
CA ASP A 222 -10.55 3.70 6.76
C ASP A 222 -11.33 3.95 8.07
N THR A 223 -11.09 5.10 8.69
CA THR A 223 -11.76 5.56 9.90
C THR A 223 -13.26 5.86 9.71
N SER A 224 -13.75 5.91 8.47
CA SER A 224 -15.17 6.13 8.14
C SER A 224 -16.02 4.86 8.24
N LEU A 225 -15.39 3.69 8.31
CA LEU A 225 -16.09 2.41 8.28
C LEU A 225 -16.68 2.04 9.63
N ILE A 226 -17.88 1.48 9.60
CA ILE A 226 -18.58 0.88 10.75
C ILE A 226 -18.80 -0.58 10.42
N MET A 227 -18.20 -1.46 11.19
CA MET A 227 -18.36 -2.91 11.03
C MET A 227 -19.36 -3.44 12.06
N GLU A 228 -20.40 -4.13 11.61
CA GLU A 228 -21.41 -4.76 12.45
C GLU A 228 -21.64 -6.21 11.95
N GLY A 229 -21.04 -7.17 12.62
CA GLY A 229 -20.97 -8.54 12.14
C GLY A 229 -20.28 -8.59 10.77
N ASP A 230 -20.93 -9.21 9.79
CA ASP A 230 -20.42 -9.33 8.42
C ASP A 230 -20.75 -8.12 7.53
N ASN A 231 -21.49 -7.14 8.05
CA ASN A 231 -21.91 -5.99 7.27
C ASN A 231 -21.05 -4.77 7.56
N VAL A 232 -20.78 -4.01 6.49
CA VAL A 232 -20.01 -2.76 6.56
C VAL A 232 -20.93 -1.58 6.22
N TYR A 233 -20.86 -0.54 7.02
CA TYR A 233 -21.66 0.66 6.87
C TYR A 233 -20.78 1.90 6.91
N VAL A 234 -21.33 2.99 6.39
CA VAL A 234 -20.80 4.35 6.56
C VAL A 234 -21.91 5.29 7.01
N TYR A 235 -21.53 6.39 7.62
CA TYR A 235 -22.45 7.49 7.89
C TYR A 235 -22.33 8.54 6.79
N LYS A 236 -23.32 8.56 5.88
CA LYS A 236 -23.49 9.59 4.85
C LYS A 236 -24.19 10.80 5.48
N VAL A 237 -23.74 12.00 5.13
CA VAL A 237 -24.32 13.28 5.60
C VAL A 237 -25.14 13.86 4.46
N ASP A 238 -26.43 14.11 4.72
CA ASP A 238 -27.31 14.72 3.74
C ASP A 238 -27.20 16.26 3.72
N LYS A 239 -27.93 16.91 2.80
CA LYS A 239 -27.93 18.37 2.63
C LYS A 239 -28.41 19.14 3.87
N GLU A 240 -29.17 18.48 4.77
CA GLU A 240 -29.66 19.05 6.02
C GLU A 240 -28.73 18.80 7.21
N ASN A 241 -27.51 18.28 6.94
CA ASN A 241 -26.53 17.84 7.93
C ASN A 241 -27.05 16.74 8.87
N THR A 242 -27.92 15.87 8.35
CA THR A 242 -28.43 14.71 9.07
C THR A 242 -27.65 13.46 8.61
N ILE A 243 -27.33 12.59 9.56
CA ILE A 243 -26.57 11.36 9.30
C ILE A 243 -27.53 10.25 8.88
N ARG A 244 -27.18 9.59 7.79
CA ARG A 244 -27.81 8.33 7.34
C ARG A 244 -26.81 7.20 7.35
N LYS A 245 -27.18 6.09 7.95
CA LYS A 245 -26.39 4.85 7.93
C LYS A 245 -26.64 4.13 6.61
N ILE A 246 -25.62 3.98 5.79
CA ILE A 246 -25.69 3.38 4.46
C ILE A 246 -24.84 2.12 4.43
N PRO A 247 -25.35 0.97 3.99
CA PRO A 247 -24.56 -0.21 3.76
C PRO A 247 -23.63 0.00 2.55
N VAL A 248 -22.39 -0.49 2.64
CA VAL A 248 -21.41 -0.37 1.56
C VAL A 248 -20.69 -1.68 1.33
N GLU A 249 -20.32 -1.92 0.08
CA GLU A 249 -19.40 -2.98 -0.27
C GLU A 249 -17.99 -2.39 -0.45
N ILE A 250 -17.04 -2.92 0.30
CA ILE A 250 -15.66 -2.46 0.27
C ILE A 250 -14.81 -3.31 -0.70
N GLY A 251 -13.80 -2.70 -1.27
CA GLY A 251 -12.77 -3.35 -2.06
C GLY A 251 -11.42 -3.34 -1.36
N LEU A 252 -10.39 -2.90 -2.09
CA LEU A 252 -9.03 -2.81 -1.56
C LEU A 252 -8.91 -1.80 -0.43
N ARG A 253 -8.08 -2.16 0.54
CA ARG A 253 -7.72 -1.32 1.67
C ARG A 253 -6.21 -1.09 1.66
N LYS A 254 -5.77 0.15 1.48
CA LYS A 254 -4.35 0.48 1.34
C LYS A 254 -4.06 1.88 1.90
N LYS A 255 -3.03 1.99 2.74
CA LYS A 255 -2.53 3.27 3.28
C LYS A 255 -3.60 4.18 3.89
N GLY A 256 -4.53 3.60 4.69
CA GLY A 256 -5.56 4.36 5.41
C GLY A 256 -6.75 4.81 4.55
N ILE A 257 -6.83 4.37 3.29
CA ILE A 257 -7.99 4.54 2.41
C ILE A 257 -8.58 3.20 2.02
N VAL A 258 -9.87 3.20 1.76
CA VAL A 258 -10.64 2.02 1.36
C VAL A 258 -11.40 2.31 0.09
N GLU A 259 -11.32 1.36 -0.82
CA GLU A 259 -12.12 1.34 -2.04
C GLU A 259 -13.57 1.01 -1.72
N ILE A 260 -14.50 1.74 -2.32
CA ILE A 260 -15.93 1.47 -2.27
C ILE A 260 -16.41 0.99 -3.63
N LYS A 261 -16.95 -0.23 -3.66
CA LYS A 261 -17.54 -0.82 -4.86
C LYS A 261 -18.99 -0.43 -5.05
N TYR A 262 -19.77 -0.44 -3.95
CA TYR A 262 -21.20 -0.13 -3.95
C TYR A 262 -21.62 0.64 -2.70
N GLY A 263 -22.70 1.45 -2.82
CA GLY A 263 -23.36 2.12 -1.70
C GLY A 263 -23.11 3.62 -1.61
N LEU A 264 -22.15 4.16 -2.33
CA LEU A 264 -21.85 5.60 -2.37
C LEU A 264 -21.71 6.11 -3.80
N GLU A 265 -21.85 7.43 -3.96
CA GLU A 265 -21.63 8.15 -5.21
C GLU A 265 -20.48 9.16 -5.07
N ASN A 266 -19.89 9.54 -6.20
CA ASN A 266 -18.87 10.58 -6.22
C ASN A 266 -19.47 11.92 -5.77
N GLY A 267 -18.79 12.60 -4.85
CA GLY A 267 -19.27 13.84 -4.26
C GLY A 267 -20.11 13.66 -2.99
N ASP A 268 -20.48 12.44 -2.60
CA ASP A 268 -21.11 12.17 -1.32
C ASP A 268 -20.24 12.64 -0.16
N THR A 269 -20.86 13.12 0.90
CA THR A 269 -20.14 13.48 2.12
C THR A 269 -20.33 12.41 3.17
N VAL A 270 -19.23 11.87 3.70
CA VAL A 270 -19.24 10.84 4.74
C VAL A 270 -18.52 11.31 6.01
N VAL A 271 -18.92 10.77 7.14
CA VAL A 271 -18.22 10.99 8.41
C VAL A 271 -16.84 10.33 8.31
N ALA A 272 -15.79 11.12 8.49
CA ALA A 272 -14.40 10.66 8.44
C ALA A 272 -13.88 10.28 9.83
N GLU A 273 -14.22 11.08 10.84
CA GLU A 273 -13.78 10.85 12.22
C GLU A 273 -14.89 11.27 13.21
N GLY A 274 -14.88 10.64 14.38
CA GLY A 274 -15.84 10.96 15.44
C GLY A 274 -17.11 10.12 15.42
N LEU A 275 -17.08 8.93 14.81
CA LEU A 275 -18.20 7.98 14.73
C LEU A 275 -18.88 7.73 16.09
N LYS A 276 -18.11 7.66 17.20
CA LYS A 276 -18.66 7.47 18.57
C LYS A 276 -19.56 8.62 19.06
N LYS A 277 -19.41 9.82 18.48
CA LYS A 277 -20.22 11.01 18.82
C LYS A 277 -21.45 11.16 17.92
N THR A 278 -21.64 10.26 16.97
CA THR A 278 -22.70 10.30 15.98
C THR A 278 -23.76 9.25 16.27
N ARG A 279 -25.00 9.51 15.84
CA ARG A 279 -26.12 8.56 15.91
C ARG A 279 -26.87 8.61 14.59
N PRO A 280 -27.41 7.49 14.10
CA PRO A 280 -28.29 7.47 12.94
C PRO A 280 -29.42 8.52 13.11
N ASN A 281 -29.74 9.25 12.06
CA ASN A 281 -30.71 10.32 12.01
C ASN A 281 -30.42 11.54 12.93
N GLY A 282 -29.20 11.62 13.50
CA GLY A 282 -28.72 12.75 14.27
C GLY A 282 -28.23 13.90 13.38
N LYS A 283 -28.48 15.16 13.82
CA LYS A 283 -27.88 16.35 13.17
C LYS A 283 -26.46 16.57 13.66
N ILE A 284 -25.56 16.97 12.75
CA ILE A 284 -24.17 17.30 13.05
C ILE A 284 -23.81 18.69 12.53
N LYS A 285 -22.70 19.24 13.01
CA LYS A 285 -22.00 20.37 12.40
C LYS A 285 -20.81 19.83 11.63
N PRO A 286 -20.86 19.75 10.28
CA PRO A 286 -19.76 19.17 9.51
C PRO A 286 -18.52 20.06 9.56
N ILE A 287 -17.37 19.46 9.81
CA ILE A 287 -16.04 20.07 9.76
C ILE A 287 -15.26 19.34 8.67
N LYS A 288 -14.73 20.06 7.70
CA LYS A 288 -13.98 19.45 6.61
C LYS A 288 -12.70 18.78 7.12
N TYR A 289 -12.40 17.59 6.61
CA TYR A 289 -11.16 16.85 6.89
C TYR A 289 -9.94 17.71 6.50
N GLY A 290 -8.91 17.72 7.35
CA GLY A 290 -7.70 18.51 7.11
C GLY A 290 -7.77 19.97 7.58
N THR A 291 -8.91 20.44 8.08
CA THR A 291 -9.01 21.76 8.70
C THR A 291 -8.39 21.70 10.10
N LYS A 292 -7.25 22.39 10.31
CA LYS A 292 -6.67 22.52 11.66
C LYS A 292 -7.70 23.15 12.59
N GLN A 293 -8.18 22.41 13.57
CA GLN A 293 -8.90 23.02 14.68
C GLN A 293 -7.93 23.94 15.42
N LYS A 294 -8.20 25.25 15.44
CA LYS A 294 -7.59 26.12 16.42
C LYS A 294 -8.10 25.66 17.79
N VAL A 295 -7.23 25.04 18.57
CA VAL A 295 -7.44 24.74 19.99
C VAL A 295 -7.44 26.07 20.76
#